data_60bdb6105d06f7a116160bbb7faae12b
#
_entry.id   60bdb6105d06f7a116160bbb7faae12b
#
_cell.length_a   1.000
_cell.length_b   1.000
_cell.length_c   1.000
_cell.angle_alpha   90.00
_cell.angle_beta   90.00
_cell.angle_gamma   90.00
#
_symmetry.space_group_name_H-M   'P 1'
#
loop_
_entity.id
_entity.type
_entity.pdbx_description
1 polymer ?
#
loop_
_entity_poly.entity_id
_entity_poly.type
_entity_poly.pdbx_seq_one_letter_code
_entity_poly.pdbx_strand_id
1 'polypeptide(L)'
;MDRTAAEIRVERASLNQVDAAYAIVSEYYEALGVVARETAEEFRNEYFGPASGLWLAWFGSNLAGCIALREMSRGHAAEIKRMYVRPQHRGRGVAQKLLAAAEMFARLCGYRHIFLDSTDEMQSAVRLYLRNSYQRCDRYNANPQATIFMRKQLKQPRPAEPTVCSGTPAVRR
;
A
#
# COMPACT_ATOMS: atom_id res chain seq x y z
N MET A 1 27.59 9.60 -22.63
CA MET A 1 26.42 10.24 -21.95
C MET A 1 25.73 9.16 -21.17
N ASP A 2 26.05 9.05 -19.92
CA ASP A 2 25.54 8.01 -19.01
C ASP A 2 24.07 8.34 -18.69
N ARG A 3 23.15 7.60 -19.31
CA ARG A 3 21.74 7.62 -18.95
C ARG A 3 21.58 6.72 -17.71
N THR A 4 21.96 7.22 -16.56
CA THR A 4 21.50 6.67 -15.31
C THR A 4 19.96 6.69 -15.34
N ALA A 5 19.35 5.53 -15.55
CA ALA A 5 17.92 5.40 -15.52
C ALA A 5 17.44 5.94 -14.16
N ALA A 6 16.62 6.99 -14.18
CA ALA A 6 16.17 7.62 -12.95
C ALA A 6 15.52 6.55 -12.07
N GLU A 7 16.09 6.35 -10.89
CA GLU A 7 15.67 5.30 -9.96
C GLU A 7 14.32 5.66 -9.32
N ILE A 8 13.43 4.68 -9.22
CA ILE A 8 12.17 4.83 -8.48
C ILE A 8 12.45 4.57 -7.01
N ARG A 9 12.35 5.61 -6.20
CA ARG A 9 12.40 5.54 -4.74
C ARG A 9 10.98 5.57 -4.19
N VAL A 10 10.70 4.69 -3.22
CA VAL A 10 9.42 4.66 -2.49
C VAL A 10 9.73 4.80 -1.00
N GLU A 11 9.03 5.68 -0.33
CA GLU A 11 9.18 5.91 1.10
C GLU A 11 7.81 6.09 1.76
N ARG A 12 7.69 5.68 3.02
CA ARG A 12 6.52 5.98 3.84
C ARG A 12 6.59 7.46 4.21
N ALA A 13 5.53 8.20 3.92
CA ALA A 13 5.46 9.62 4.21
C ALA A 13 5.53 9.85 5.73
N SER A 14 6.37 10.80 6.12
CA SER A 14 6.48 11.30 7.50
C SER A 14 5.51 12.46 7.73
N LEU A 15 5.32 12.84 8.98
CA LEU A 15 4.48 13.99 9.35
C LEU A 15 4.91 15.31 8.67
N ASN A 16 6.19 15.45 8.34
CA ASN A 16 6.71 16.62 7.60
C ASN A 16 6.32 16.62 6.12
N GLN A 17 5.80 15.52 5.61
CA GLN A 17 5.40 15.35 4.21
C GLN A 17 3.87 15.29 4.02
N VAL A 18 3.10 15.60 5.07
CA VAL A 18 1.62 15.57 5.02
C VAL A 18 1.08 16.42 3.87
N ASP A 19 1.60 17.64 3.70
CA ASP A 19 1.12 18.56 2.65
C ASP A 19 1.40 18.01 1.25
N ALA A 20 2.60 17.46 1.02
CA ALA A 20 2.95 16.84 -0.25
C ALA A 20 2.10 15.57 -0.53
N ALA A 21 1.85 14.79 0.51
CA ALA A 21 1.00 13.61 0.44
C ALA A 21 -0.47 13.98 0.16
N TYR A 22 -0.99 15.00 0.82
CA TYR A 22 -2.34 15.49 0.60
C TYR A 22 -2.51 16.09 -0.80
N ALA A 23 -1.49 16.81 -1.29
CA ALA A 23 -1.50 17.39 -2.63
C ALA A 23 -1.63 16.32 -3.72
N ILE A 24 -0.82 15.25 -3.67
CA ILE A 24 -0.90 14.19 -4.68
C ILE A 24 -2.18 13.35 -4.57
N VAL A 25 -2.74 13.20 -3.37
CA VAL A 25 -4.05 12.57 -3.18
C VAL A 25 -5.17 13.46 -3.71
N SER A 26 -5.03 14.77 -3.62
CA SER A 26 -5.98 15.71 -4.24
C SER A 26 -5.98 15.58 -5.77
N GLU A 27 -4.81 15.40 -6.40
CA GLU A 27 -4.74 15.08 -7.83
C GLU A 27 -5.48 13.77 -8.18
N TYR A 28 -5.35 12.75 -7.32
CA TYR A 28 -6.11 11.50 -7.46
C TYR A 28 -7.62 11.75 -7.42
N TYR A 29 -8.11 12.57 -6.48
CA TYR A 29 -9.53 12.88 -6.40
C TYR A 29 -10.06 13.60 -7.64
N GLU A 30 -9.29 14.54 -8.15
CA GLU A 30 -9.65 15.26 -9.38
C GLU A 30 -9.63 14.33 -10.59
N ALA A 31 -8.61 13.53 -10.74
CA ALA A 31 -8.44 12.62 -11.88
C ALA A 31 -9.56 11.55 -11.96
N LEU A 32 -10.13 11.15 -10.82
CA LEU A 32 -11.16 10.11 -10.75
C LEU A 32 -12.56 10.63 -10.43
N GLY A 33 -12.74 11.94 -10.30
CA GLY A 33 -14.03 12.52 -9.96
C GLY A 33 -14.55 12.04 -8.60
N VAL A 34 -13.67 11.84 -7.61
CA VAL A 34 -14.07 11.40 -6.27
C VAL A 34 -14.85 12.50 -5.58
N VAL A 35 -16.10 12.23 -5.22
CA VAL A 35 -17.03 13.18 -4.63
C VAL A 35 -16.82 13.33 -3.12
N ALA A 36 -16.71 12.20 -2.42
CA ALA A 36 -16.48 12.20 -0.97
C ALA A 36 -14.98 12.24 -0.68
N ARG A 37 -14.52 13.39 -0.16
CA ARG A 37 -13.11 13.64 0.17
C ARG A 37 -12.99 13.90 1.66
N GLU A 38 -12.00 13.31 2.28
CA GLU A 38 -11.61 13.63 3.65
C GLU A 38 -10.99 15.04 3.74
N THR A 39 -11.17 15.68 4.86
CA THR A 39 -10.45 16.91 5.22
C THR A 39 -8.97 16.60 5.44
N ALA A 40 -8.10 17.61 5.45
CA ALA A 40 -6.68 17.44 5.74
C ALA A 40 -6.42 16.83 7.12
N GLU A 41 -7.27 17.13 8.11
CA GLU A 41 -7.18 16.56 9.45
C GLU A 41 -7.56 15.08 9.46
N GLU A 42 -8.68 14.71 8.85
CA GLU A 42 -9.11 13.31 8.71
C GLU A 42 -8.07 12.50 7.96
N PHE A 43 -7.54 13.02 6.85
CA PHE A 43 -6.46 12.42 6.07
C PHE A 43 -5.23 12.14 6.92
N ARG A 44 -4.80 13.12 7.72
CA ARG A 44 -3.66 12.96 8.62
C ARG A 44 -3.93 11.88 9.67
N ASN A 45 -5.09 11.89 10.30
CA ASN A 45 -5.47 10.93 11.33
C ASN A 45 -5.58 9.51 10.77
N GLU A 46 -6.08 9.36 9.54
CA GLU A 46 -6.29 8.07 8.91
C GLU A 46 -4.98 7.40 8.44
N TYR A 47 -4.05 8.18 7.85
CA TYR A 47 -2.89 7.60 7.15
C TYR A 47 -1.54 7.80 7.84
N PHE A 48 -1.45 8.55 8.93
CA PHE A 48 -0.19 8.80 9.63
C PHE A 48 -0.12 8.15 11.02
N GLY A 49 -0.98 7.18 11.28
CA GLY A 49 -0.97 6.37 12.50
C GLY A 49 0.04 5.21 12.45
N PRO A 50 0.23 4.49 13.57
CA PRO A 50 1.18 3.39 13.67
C PRO A 50 0.79 2.16 12.82
N ALA A 51 -0.51 1.90 12.66
CA ALA A 51 -1.06 0.75 11.95
C ALA A 51 -1.52 1.07 10.51
N SER A 52 -1.32 2.31 10.06
CA SER A 52 -1.67 2.81 8.73
C SER A 52 -0.47 3.48 8.08
N GLY A 53 -0.57 3.86 6.82
CA GLY A 53 0.51 4.58 6.15
C GLY A 53 0.11 5.10 4.78
N LEU A 54 0.86 6.09 4.34
CA LEU A 54 0.86 6.55 2.97
C LEU A 54 2.30 6.50 2.44
N TRP A 55 2.48 5.98 1.25
CA TRP A 55 3.79 5.92 0.58
C TRP A 55 3.78 6.84 -0.61
N LEU A 56 4.90 7.54 -0.76
CA LEU A 56 5.21 8.41 -1.88
C LEU A 56 6.25 7.73 -2.76
N ALA A 57 6.02 7.75 -4.06
CA ALA A 57 7.00 7.29 -5.04
C ALA A 57 7.62 8.50 -5.76
N TRP A 58 8.92 8.48 -5.86
CA TRP A 58 9.72 9.49 -6.54
C TRP A 58 10.42 8.89 -7.75
N PHE A 59 10.41 9.60 -8.86
CA PHE A 59 11.18 9.29 -10.05
C PHE A 59 12.25 10.37 -10.23
N GLY A 60 13.47 10.09 -9.80
CA GLY A 60 14.45 11.13 -9.54
C GLY A 60 13.95 12.07 -8.43
N SER A 61 13.88 13.36 -8.71
CA SER A 61 13.36 14.40 -7.80
C SER A 61 11.84 14.63 -7.93
N ASN A 62 11.18 13.99 -8.91
CA ASN A 62 9.77 14.24 -9.18
C ASN A 62 8.87 13.28 -8.40
N LEU A 63 7.91 13.81 -7.67
CA LEU A 63 6.86 13.01 -7.05
C LEU A 63 6.01 12.36 -8.15
N ALA A 64 6.01 11.03 -8.19
CA ALA A 64 5.48 10.25 -9.29
C ALA A 64 4.14 9.56 -8.97
N GLY A 65 3.88 9.27 -7.69
CA GLY A 65 2.67 8.55 -7.30
C GLY A 65 2.56 8.35 -5.80
N CYS A 66 1.43 7.80 -5.37
CA CYS A 66 1.16 7.48 -3.98
C CYS A 66 0.32 6.20 -3.84
N ILE A 67 0.31 5.64 -2.65
CA ILE A 67 -0.59 4.59 -2.19
C ILE A 67 -0.80 4.78 -0.69
N ALA A 68 -2.02 4.53 -0.22
CA ALA A 68 -2.33 4.52 1.19
C ALA A 68 -2.79 3.13 1.64
N LEU A 69 -2.57 2.84 2.92
CA LEU A 69 -3.06 1.64 3.59
C LEU A 69 -3.60 2.06 4.95
N ARG A 70 -4.81 1.62 5.26
CA ARG A 70 -5.44 1.84 6.55
C ARG A 70 -5.85 0.53 7.20
N GLU A 71 -5.92 0.54 8.53
CA GLU A 71 -6.48 -0.56 9.29
C GLU A 71 -7.99 -0.66 9.05
N MET A 72 -8.49 -1.88 9.00
CA MET A 72 -9.93 -2.16 8.99
C MET A 72 -10.37 -2.64 10.37
N SER A 73 -11.58 -2.28 10.78
CA SER A 73 -12.21 -2.77 12.03
C SER A 73 -12.43 -4.29 12.06
N ARG A 74 -12.16 -4.98 10.95
CA ARG A 74 -12.18 -6.45 10.84
C ARG A 74 -10.81 -7.01 11.21
N GLY A 75 -10.72 -7.73 12.30
CA GLY A 75 -9.49 -8.28 12.86
C GLY A 75 -8.40 -8.68 11.86
N HIS A 76 -7.22 -8.09 12.03
CA HIS A 76 -6.02 -8.34 11.23
C HIS A 76 -6.18 -8.10 9.71
N ALA A 77 -6.99 -7.14 9.31
CA ALA A 77 -7.17 -6.75 7.92
C ALA A 77 -6.83 -5.27 7.69
N ALA A 78 -6.29 -4.98 6.53
CA ALA A 78 -6.01 -3.63 6.06
C ALA A 78 -6.68 -3.38 4.70
N GLU A 79 -6.88 -2.12 4.36
CA GLU A 79 -7.43 -1.70 3.09
C GLU A 79 -6.44 -0.79 2.34
N ILE A 80 -6.17 -1.13 1.08
CA ILE A 80 -5.44 -0.23 0.17
C ILE A 80 -6.39 0.81 -0.37
N LYS A 81 -5.92 2.06 -0.31
CA LYS A 81 -6.63 3.25 -0.82
C LYS A 81 -5.66 4.15 -1.59
N ARG A 82 -6.19 5.09 -2.34
CA ARG A 82 -5.46 6.20 -2.94
C ARG A 82 -4.26 5.78 -3.82
N MET A 83 -4.37 4.61 -4.49
CA MET A 83 -3.36 4.21 -5.47
C MET A 83 -3.43 5.14 -6.68
N TYR A 84 -2.38 5.93 -6.86
CA TYR A 84 -2.28 6.87 -7.97
C TYR A 84 -0.87 6.97 -8.50
N VAL A 85 -0.75 7.01 -9.81
CA VAL A 85 0.50 7.32 -10.51
C VAL A 85 0.21 8.40 -11.54
N ARG A 86 0.95 9.50 -11.46
CA ARG A 86 0.84 10.61 -12.41
C ARG A 86 1.02 10.09 -13.83
N PRO A 87 0.22 10.57 -14.82
CA PRO A 87 0.22 10.04 -16.18
C PRO A 87 1.61 9.90 -16.81
N GLN A 88 2.48 10.91 -16.65
CA GLN A 88 3.83 10.93 -17.21
C GLN A 88 4.79 9.89 -16.61
N HIS A 89 4.44 9.26 -15.50
CA HIS A 89 5.26 8.25 -14.82
C HIS A 89 4.65 6.83 -14.91
N ARG A 90 3.53 6.66 -15.61
CA ARG A 90 2.90 5.35 -15.83
C ARG A 90 3.76 4.47 -16.73
N GLY A 91 3.56 3.15 -16.65
CA GLY A 91 4.32 2.18 -17.45
C GLY A 91 5.77 1.96 -17.02
N ARG A 92 6.23 2.63 -15.94
CA ARG A 92 7.61 2.56 -15.44
C ARG A 92 7.79 1.71 -14.18
N GLY A 93 6.77 0.98 -13.76
CA GLY A 93 6.83 0.12 -12.57
C GLY A 93 6.55 0.85 -11.23
N VAL A 94 6.19 2.13 -11.24
CA VAL A 94 5.91 2.92 -10.03
C VAL A 94 4.81 2.28 -9.17
N ALA A 95 3.67 1.92 -9.79
CA ALA A 95 2.55 1.30 -9.09
C ALA A 95 2.94 -0.04 -8.43
N GLN A 96 3.78 -0.84 -9.11
CA GLN A 96 4.27 -2.12 -8.57
C GLN A 96 5.13 -1.91 -7.33
N LYS A 97 6.02 -0.93 -7.34
CA LYS A 97 6.86 -0.61 -6.17
C LYS A 97 6.05 -0.05 -5.00
N LEU A 98 5.07 0.80 -5.27
CA LEU A 98 4.14 1.32 -4.26
C LEU A 98 3.35 0.19 -3.60
N LEU A 99 2.77 -0.71 -4.40
CA LEU A 99 2.01 -1.85 -3.91
C LEU A 99 2.88 -2.76 -3.04
N ALA A 100 4.09 -3.07 -3.49
CA ALA A 100 5.03 -3.90 -2.74
C ALA A 100 5.40 -3.29 -1.36
N ALA A 101 5.60 -1.97 -1.30
CA ALA A 101 5.91 -1.26 -0.05
C ALA A 101 4.73 -1.32 0.94
N ALA A 102 3.50 -1.08 0.48
CA ALA A 102 2.31 -1.16 1.32
C ALA A 102 2.07 -2.60 1.81
N GLU A 103 2.26 -3.61 0.96
CA GLU A 103 2.13 -5.01 1.35
C GLU A 103 3.19 -5.46 2.35
N MET A 104 4.42 -4.99 2.19
CA MET A 104 5.49 -5.28 3.16
C MET A 104 5.13 -4.72 4.54
N PHE A 105 4.70 -3.48 4.60
CA PHE A 105 4.24 -2.86 5.84
C PHE A 105 3.06 -3.61 6.46
N ALA A 106 2.07 -4.01 5.65
CA ALA A 106 0.93 -4.79 6.11
C ALA A 106 1.37 -6.11 6.78
N ARG A 107 2.38 -6.80 6.22
CA ARG A 107 2.95 -8.01 6.84
C ARG A 107 3.65 -7.71 8.17
N LEU A 108 4.40 -6.62 8.25
CA LEU A 108 5.10 -6.19 9.46
C LEU A 108 4.13 -5.81 10.59
N CYS A 109 2.97 -5.23 10.24
CA CYS A 109 1.88 -4.94 11.18
C CYS A 109 1.05 -6.18 11.56
N GLY A 110 1.34 -7.36 11.01
CA GLY A 110 0.63 -8.61 11.32
C GLY A 110 -0.74 -8.73 10.65
N TYR A 111 -1.04 -7.93 9.64
CA TYR A 111 -2.26 -8.09 8.86
C TYR A 111 -2.24 -9.41 8.09
N ARG A 112 -3.37 -10.11 8.09
CA ARG A 112 -3.55 -11.38 7.39
C ARG A 112 -4.19 -11.21 6.02
N HIS A 113 -4.95 -10.13 5.84
CA HIS A 113 -5.65 -9.83 4.61
C HIS A 113 -5.47 -8.35 4.23
N ILE A 114 -5.37 -8.12 2.94
CA ILE A 114 -5.51 -6.79 2.36
C ILE A 114 -6.73 -6.79 1.45
N PHE A 115 -7.58 -5.78 1.62
CA PHE A 115 -8.72 -5.51 0.78
C PHE A 115 -8.47 -4.25 -0.06
N LEU A 116 -9.15 -4.14 -1.16
CA LEU A 116 -9.22 -2.93 -1.97
C LEU A 116 -10.52 -2.91 -2.77
N ASP A 117 -10.96 -1.72 -3.11
CA ASP A 117 -12.02 -1.48 -4.06
C ASP A 117 -11.51 -0.71 -5.28
N SER A 118 -12.16 -0.89 -6.41
CA SER A 118 -11.83 -0.27 -7.70
C SER A 118 -13.08 -0.15 -8.57
N THR A 119 -12.91 0.34 -9.78
CA THR A 119 -13.97 0.41 -10.78
C THR A 119 -13.57 -0.34 -12.05
N ASP A 120 -14.57 -0.73 -12.85
CA ASP A 120 -14.33 -1.38 -14.15
C ASP A 120 -13.54 -0.51 -15.13
N GLU A 121 -13.57 0.80 -14.97
CA GLU A 121 -12.81 1.75 -15.79
C GLU A 121 -11.29 1.68 -15.48
N MET A 122 -10.91 1.25 -14.29
CA MET A 122 -9.53 1.21 -13.82
C MET A 122 -8.79 -0.08 -14.24
N GLN A 123 -8.91 -0.46 -15.50
CA GLN A 123 -8.41 -1.73 -16.03
C GLN A 123 -6.91 -2.01 -15.77
N SER A 124 -6.08 -0.96 -15.81
CA SER A 124 -4.64 -1.10 -15.54
C SER A 124 -4.34 -1.42 -14.08
N ALA A 125 -5.10 -0.82 -13.16
CA ALA A 125 -5.01 -1.10 -11.73
C ALA A 125 -5.53 -2.51 -11.41
N VAL A 126 -6.66 -2.90 -11.97
CA VAL A 126 -7.22 -4.25 -11.81
C VAL A 126 -6.22 -5.32 -12.29
N ARG A 127 -5.60 -5.12 -13.47
CA ARG A 127 -4.54 -6.03 -13.96
C ARG A 127 -3.33 -6.08 -13.03
N LEU A 128 -2.94 -4.95 -12.45
CA LEU A 128 -1.86 -4.92 -11.45
C LEU A 128 -2.21 -5.79 -10.24
N TYR A 129 -3.40 -5.62 -9.68
CA TYR A 129 -3.83 -6.39 -8.50
C TYR A 129 -3.95 -7.88 -8.80
N LEU A 130 -4.53 -8.28 -9.93
CA LEU A 130 -4.61 -9.69 -10.34
C LEU A 130 -3.22 -10.34 -10.44
N ARG A 131 -2.25 -9.66 -11.08
CA ARG A 131 -0.86 -10.14 -11.17
C ARG A 131 -0.16 -10.26 -9.81
N ASN A 132 -0.62 -9.51 -8.82
CA ASN A 132 -0.11 -9.57 -7.45
C ASN A 132 -0.96 -10.48 -6.54
N SER A 133 -1.72 -11.41 -7.12
CA SER A 133 -2.49 -12.44 -6.41
C SER A 133 -3.68 -11.90 -5.59
N TYR A 134 -4.20 -10.73 -5.92
CA TYR A 134 -5.51 -10.31 -5.45
C TYR A 134 -6.59 -11.08 -6.20
N GLN A 135 -7.62 -11.47 -5.47
CA GLN A 135 -8.79 -12.19 -5.99
C GLN A 135 -10.04 -11.35 -5.78
N ARG A 136 -11.01 -11.46 -6.67
CA ARG A 136 -12.32 -10.84 -6.48
C ARG A 136 -12.98 -11.39 -5.22
N CYS A 137 -13.68 -10.55 -4.51
CA CYS A 137 -14.45 -10.89 -3.32
C CYS A 137 -15.78 -10.14 -3.28
N ASP A 138 -16.62 -10.49 -2.33
CA ASP A 138 -17.88 -9.79 -2.11
C ASP A 138 -17.65 -8.34 -1.65
N ARG A 139 -18.65 -7.50 -1.90
CA ARG A 139 -18.67 -6.12 -1.43
C ARG A 139 -18.49 -6.08 0.09
N TYR A 140 -17.51 -5.34 0.56
CA TYR A 140 -17.18 -5.22 1.99
C TYR A 140 -17.36 -3.80 2.54
N ASN A 141 -17.57 -2.81 1.69
CA ASN A 141 -17.79 -1.41 2.09
C ASN A 141 -18.94 -0.78 1.29
N ALA A 142 -19.36 0.41 1.72
CA ALA A 142 -20.48 1.14 1.13
C ALA A 142 -20.04 2.17 0.07
N ASN A 143 -18.83 2.07 -0.50
CA ASN A 143 -18.38 2.99 -1.55
C ASN A 143 -19.28 2.87 -2.79
N PRO A 144 -20.10 3.89 -3.12
CA PRO A 144 -21.06 3.81 -4.23
C PRO A 144 -20.37 3.81 -5.60
N GLN A 145 -19.15 4.32 -5.69
CA GLN A 145 -18.39 4.39 -6.94
C GLN A 145 -17.66 3.06 -7.25
N ALA A 146 -17.52 2.16 -6.28
CA ALA A 146 -16.82 0.90 -6.46
C ALA A 146 -17.72 -0.16 -7.14
N THR A 147 -17.20 -0.77 -8.20
CA THR A 147 -17.82 -1.90 -8.91
C THR A 147 -17.02 -3.18 -8.76
N ILE A 148 -15.76 -3.09 -8.33
CA ILE A 148 -14.84 -4.21 -8.13
C ILE A 148 -14.33 -4.21 -6.69
N PHE A 149 -14.41 -5.38 -6.05
CA PHE A 149 -13.89 -5.63 -4.72
C PHE A 149 -12.90 -6.77 -4.78
N MET A 150 -11.74 -6.60 -4.18
CA MET A 150 -10.68 -7.60 -4.22
C MET A 150 -10.03 -7.76 -2.84
N ARG A 151 -9.52 -8.95 -2.60
CA ARG A 151 -8.74 -9.27 -1.40
C ARG A 151 -7.50 -10.08 -1.74
N LYS A 152 -6.50 -9.98 -0.90
CA LYS A 152 -5.30 -10.82 -0.90
C LYS A 152 -5.05 -11.35 0.50
N GLN A 153 -4.80 -12.65 0.62
CA GLN A 153 -4.29 -13.25 1.85
C GLN A 153 -2.77 -13.07 1.90
N LEU A 154 -2.27 -12.51 2.98
CA LEU A 154 -0.84 -12.36 3.20
C LEU A 154 -0.26 -13.61 3.84
N LYS A 155 0.82 -14.13 3.25
CA LYS A 155 1.61 -15.18 3.91
C LYS A 155 2.30 -14.54 5.12
N GLN A 156 2.04 -15.07 6.31
CA GLN A 156 2.76 -14.67 7.51
C GLN A 156 4.20 -15.19 7.44
N PRO A 157 5.20 -14.44 7.95
CA PRO A 157 6.51 -15.00 8.16
C PRO A 157 6.37 -16.24 9.07
N ARG A 158 7.06 -17.33 8.73
CA ARG A 158 7.11 -18.49 9.64
C ARG A 158 7.64 -17.99 10.99
N PRO A 159 7.03 -18.41 12.13
CA PRO A 159 7.66 -18.22 13.42
C PRO A 159 9.09 -18.77 13.31
N ALA A 160 10.08 -18.01 13.76
CA ALA A 160 11.43 -18.51 13.86
C ALA A 160 11.36 -19.80 14.70
N GLU A 161 11.83 -20.92 14.15
CA GLU A 161 11.94 -22.14 14.93
C GLU A 161 12.80 -21.82 16.15
N PRO A 162 12.38 -22.24 17.36
CA PRO A 162 13.21 -22.04 18.55
C PRO A 162 14.54 -22.74 18.29
N THR A 163 15.61 -21.99 18.25
CA THR A 163 16.96 -22.53 18.20
C THR A 163 17.14 -23.36 19.47
N VAL A 164 16.99 -24.67 19.33
CA VAL A 164 17.31 -25.61 20.42
C VAL A 164 18.81 -25.53 20.58
N CYS A 165 19.27 -24.77 21.56
CA CYS A 165 20.64 -24.82 22.04
C CYS A 165 20.86 -26.21 22.69
N SER A 166 21.18 -27.21 21.88
CA SER A 166 21.69 -28.49 22.34
C SER A 166 23.14 -28.29 22.75
N GLY A 167 23.36 -27.95 24.01
CA GLY A 167 24.66 -27.79 24.63
C GLY A 167 24.61 -28.21 26.08
N THR A 168 24.45 -29.51 26.34
CA THR A 168 24.76 -30.08 27.64
C THR A 168 26.24 -30.40 27.67
N PRO A 169 27.08 -29.77 28.48
CA PRO A 169 28.44 -30.23 28.68
C PRO A 169 28.43 -31.52 29.51
N ALA A 170 28.99 -32.57 28.93
CA ALA A 170 29.23 -33.82 29.63
C ALA A 170 30.20 -33.57 30.80
N VAL A 171 29.70 -33.72 32.02
CA VAL A 171 30.54 -33.81 33.21
C VAL A 171 31.21 -35.17 33.21
N ARG A 172 32.52 -35.20 32.98
CA ARG A 172 33.37 -36.39 33.25
C ARG A 172 33.68 -36.45 34.73
N ARG A 173 33.38 -37.57 35.35
CA ARG A 173 33.91 -37.99 36.64
C ARG A 173 35.28 -38.65 36.45
#